data_c6acdd7d887f415005ed42d64e0f7973
#
_entry.id   c6acdd7d887f415005ed42d64e0f7973
#
_cell.length_a   1.000
_cell.length_b   1.000
_cell.length_c   1.000
_cell.angle_alpha   90.00
_cell.angle_beta   90.00
_cell.angle_gamma   90.00
#
_symmetry.space_group_name_H-M   'P 1'
#
loop_
_entity.id
_entity.type
_entity.pdbx_description
1 polymer ?
#
loop_
_entity_poly.entity_id
_entity_poly.type
_entity_poly.pdbx_seq_one_letter_code
_entity_poly.pdbx_strand_id
1 'polypeptide(L)'
;MSLIEIRNLRKSYPDVTPLKDVSVNIEKGEVVSIIGPSGTGKSTLLRCINRLETPTSGHILVDGVDVCAPETDLTAVRQKMGMVFQSFNLFPHKMVAENVMLPQQTVLGRSAKEAYEEALLQLAKVGLESRGRKYPEERSGGQKQRVAIARALAMHPKIMLFDEPTSALDPAMVSEVLSVMRDLAGSGLTMLIVTHDMRLARELSDRVLYMDQGGIYEEGTPEQIFEDPQGMLTRHFIFRIRSWEHEFTYGSKDFVGMLGSLNAFCHRQFMDPKAVNDCELAVEELVTSRLLPVMREHPDTAVHLSLNAGERGKDMKLVVDLRAISAIDAGAEREITDKGTDEMSEAILGRVLTRMADPEPGVYMYQIREGSKKQEDTI
;
A
#
# COMPACT_ATOMS: atom_id res chain seq x y z
N MET A 1 24.51 11.15 1.19
CA MET A 1 25.34 9.94 1.46
C MET A 1 24.41 8.93 2.10
N SER A 2 24.23 7.80 1.44
CA SER A 2 23.26 6.79 1.86
C SER A 2 23.59 6.24 3.24
N LEU A 3 22.62 6.24 4.14
CA LEU A 3 22.76 5.68 5.48
C LEU A 3 22.36 4.21 5.52
N ILE A 4 21.40 3.81 4.66
CA ILE A 4 21.03 2.40 4.42
C ILE A 4 21.09 2.16 2.92
N GLU A 5 21.77 1.10 2.51
CA GLU A 5 21.78 0.63 1.13
C GLU A 5 21.32 -0.84 1.10
N ILE A 6 20.32 -1.12 0.30
CA ILE A 6 19.79 -2.47 0.08
C ILE A 6 20.04 -2.83 -1.37
N ARG A 7 20.65 -4.00 -1.61
CA ARG A 7 21.04 -4.45 -2.94
C ARG A 7 20.58 -5.89 -3.17
N ASN A 8 19.70 -6.08 -4.16
CA ASN A 8 19.14 -7.37 -4.60
C ASN A 8 18.69 -8.27 -3.45
N LEU A 9 18.01 -7.67 -2.47
CA LEU A 9 17.59 -8.35 -1.26
C LEU A 9 16.48 -9.35 -1.57
N ARG A 10 16.70 -10.60 -1.16
CA ARG A 10 15.74 -11.68 -1.27
C ARG A 10 15.50 -12.32 0.10
N LYS A 11 14.23 -12.60 0.41
CA LYS A 11 13.84 -13.42 1.54
C LYS A 11 12.82 -14.44 1.09
N SER A 12 13.13 -15.73 1.29
CA SER A 12 12.24 -16.86 0.99
C SER A 12 12.04 -17.68 2.26
N TYR A 13 10.82 -18.15 2.45
CA TYR A 13 10.44 -19.21 3.38
C TYR A 13 10.01 -20.43 2.57
N PRO A 14 9.77 -21.60 3.19
CA PRO A 14 9.42 -22.81 2.43
C PRO A 14 8.26 -22.62 1.44
N ASP A 15 7.20 -21.89 1.86
CA ASP A 15 5.97 -21.78 1.09
C ASP A 15 5.77 -20.40 0.43
N VAL A 16 6.59 -19.39 0.77
CA VAL A 16 6.40 -18.02 0.28
C VAL A 16 7.71 -17.25 0.16
N THR A 17 7.79 -16.40 -0.86
CA THR A 17 8.92 -15.47 -1.07
C THR A 17 8.41 -14.02 -0.97
N PRO A 18 8.35 -13.46 0.26
CA PRO A 18 7.85 -12.10 0.47
C PRO A 18 8.75 -11.00 -0.10
N LEU A 19 10.07 -11.26 -0.23
CA LEU A 19 10.99 -10.35 -0.92
C LEU A 19 11.67 -11.14 -2.04
N LYS A 20 11.45 -10.71 -3.28
CA LYS A 20 12.02 -11.38 -4.47
C LYS A 20 13.32 -10.71 -4.93
N ASP A 21 13.30 -9.40 -5.06
CA ASP A 21 14.42 -8.55 -5.42
C ASP A 21 14.10 -7.12 -4.98
N VAL A 22 14.73 -6.67 -3.90
CA VAL A 22 14.55 -5.33 -3.37
C VAL A 22 15.88 -4.61 -3.36
N SER A 23 15.93 -3.48 -4.06
CA SER A 23 17.09 -2.59 -4.08
C SER A 23 16.62 -1.17 -3.83
N VAL A 24 17.15 -0.52 -2.79
CA VAL A 24 16.80 0.86 -2.43
C VAL A 24 17.89 1.48 -1.55
N ASN A 25 18.07 2.78 -1.67
CA ASN A 25 18.97 3.57 -0.84
C ASN A 25 18.14 4.56 0.01
N ILE A 26 18.50 4.71 1.28
CA ILE A 26 17.89 5.67 2.20
C ILE A 26 18.97 6.66 2.62
N GLU A 27 18.70 7.93 2.41
CA GLU A 27 19.64 8.99 2.74
C GLU A 27 19.59 9.35 4.23
N LYS A 28 20.68 9.93 4.74
CA LYS A 28 20.72 10.40 6.12
C LYS A 28 19.73 11.55 6.33
N GLY A 29 18.91 11.45 7.36
CA GLY A 29 17.88 12.43 7.70
C GLY A 29 16.58 12.26 6.91
N GLU A 30 16.52 11.31 5.99
CA GLU A 30 15.34 11.02 5.18
C GLU A 30 14.27 10.25 5.97
N VAL A 31 13.03 10.62 5.81
CA VAL A 31 11.85 9.90 6.31
C VAL A 31 11.20 9.16 5.15
N VAL A 32 11.22 7.84 5.19
CA VAL A 32 10.68 6.97 4.15
C VAL A 32 9.53 6.14 4.70
N SER A 33 8.35 6.25 4.08
CA SER A 33 7.24 5.34 4.36
C SER A 33 7.17 4.21 3.35
N ILE A 34 6.87 3.02 3.85
CA ILE A 34 6.67 1.80 3.07
C ILE A 34 5.20 1.42 3.17
N ILE A 35 4.48 1.48 2.05
CA ILE A 35 3.05 1.19 1.96
C ILE A 35 2.80 0.02 0.99
N GLY A 36 1.59 -0.51 0.97
CA GLY A 36 1.18 -1.58 0.05
C GLY A 36 0.27 -2.61 0.72
N PRO A 37 -0.28 -3.60 -0.02
CA PRO A 37 -1.16 -4.62 0.49
C PRO A 37 -0.55 -5.47 1.62
N SER A 38 -1.40 -6.11 2.42
CA SER A 38 -0.93 -7.06 3.45
C SER A 38 -0.22 -8.25 2.80
N GLY A 39 0.86 -8.74 3.43
CA GLY A 39 1.61 -9.90 2.94
C GLY A 39 2.67 -9.58 1.85
N THR A 40 2.82 -8.35 1.40
CA THR A 40 3.80 -7.98 0.35
C THR A 40 5.26 -7.89 0.83
N GLY A 41 5.54 -8.19 2.10
CA GLY A 41 6.92 -8.24 2.62
C GLY A 41 7.41 -6.97 3.33
N LYS A 42 6.58 -5.93 3.55
CA LYS A 42 6.98 -4.66 4.18
C LYS A 42 7.66 -4.84 5.54
N SER A 43 6.99 -5.52 6.49
CA SER A 43 7.57 -5.79 7.82
C SER A 43 8.77 -6.73 7.74
N THR A 44 8.79 -7.66 6.77
CA THR A 44 9.93 -8.53 6.51
C THR A 44 11.15 -7.73 6.06
N LEU A 45 10.97 -6.75 5.17
CA LEU A 45 12.03 -5.84 4.75
C LEU A 45 12.62 -5.08 5.94
N LEU A 46 11.75 -4.49 6.76
CA LEU A 46 12.18 -3.75 7.96
C LEU A 46 12.96 -4.65 8.94
N ARG A 47 12.50 -5.89 9.13
CA ARG A 47 13.16 -6.87 10.00
C ARG A 47 14.45 -7.44 9.41
N CYS A 48 14.62 -7.42 8.10
CA CYS A 48 15.89 -7.76 7.47
C CYS A 48 16.94 -6.67 7.71
N ILE A 49 16.56 -5.39 7.71
CA ILE A 49 17.49 -4.25 7.93
C ILE A 49 18.19 -4.36 9.30
N ASN A 50 17.44 -4.71 10.35
CA ASN A 50 18.02 -4.88 11.69
C ASN A 50 18.43 -6.33 12.00
N ARG A 51 18.37 -7.23 11.01
CA ARG A 51 18.73 -8.65 11.12
C ARG A 51 17.92 -9.41 12.19
N LEU A 52 16.69 -9.00 12.47
CA LEU A 52 15.71 -9.86 13.16
C LEU A 52 15.26 -10.99 12.24
N GLU A 53 15.22 -10.74 10.93
CA GLU A 53 15.07 -11.75 9.89
C GLU A 53 16.36 -11.83 9.08
N THR A 54 16.83 -13.07 8.85
CA THR A 54 18.01 -13.30 8.00
C THR A 54 17.59 -13.33 6.54
N PRO A 55 18.12 -12.45 5.68
CA PRO A 55 17.91 -12.54 4.24
C PRO A 55 18.36 -13.89 3.67
N THR A 56 17.72 -14.32 2.59
CA THR A 56 18.14 -15.52 1.84
C THR A 56 19.34 -15.19 0.95
N SER A 57 19.35 -14.00 0.35
CA SER A 57 20.47 -13.47 -0.44
C SER A 57 20.36 -11.94 -0.54
N GLY A 58 21.38 -11.31 -1.13
CA GLY A 58 21.51 -9.87 -1.24
C GLY A 58 22.30 -9.26 -0.09
N HIS A 59 22.46 -7.94 -0.11
CA HIS A 59 23.26 -7.19 0.85
C HIS A 59 22.47 -6.03 1.44
N ILE A 60 22.72 -5.74 2.70
CA ILE A 60 22.18 -4.56 3.40
C ILE A 60 23.36 -3.88 4.08
N LEU A 61 23.68 -2.66 3.65
CA LEU A 61 24.69 -1.83 4.32
C LEU A 61 23.98 -0.81 5.21
N VAL A 62 24.40 -0.74 6.45
CA VAL A 62 23.94 0.26 7.43
C VAL A 62 25.15 1.07 7.89
N ASP A 63 25.15 2.36 7.62
CA ASP A 63 26.28 3.25 7.94
C ASP A 63 27.62 2.68 7.40
N GLY A 64 27.59 2.13 6.16
CA GLY A 64 28.71 1.51 5.47
C GLY A 64 29.08 0.08 5.91
N VAL A 65 28.37 -0.51 6.89
CA VAL A 65 28.62 -1.86 7.38
C VAL A 65 27.62 -2.84 6.79
N ASP A 66 28.08 -3.88 6.10
CA ASP A 66 27.20 -4.95 5.58
C ASP A 66 26.70 -5.83 6.72
N VAL A 67 25.42 -5.71 7.03
CA VAL A 67 24.78 -6.51 8.09
C VAL A 67 24.57 -7.98 7.69
N CYS A 68 24.77 -8.33 6.44
CA CYS A 68 24.63 -9.69 5.93
C CYS A 68 25.95 -10.47 6.04
N ALA A 69 27.09 -9.81 6.20
CA ALA A 69 28.38 -10.44 6.32
C ALA A 69 28.49 -11.25 7.63
N PRO A 70 29.02 -12.48 7.59
CA PRO A 70 29.10 -13.37 8.75
C PRO A 70 29.92 -12.81 9.92
N GLU A 71 30.92 -11.98 9.63
CA GLU A 71 31.83 -11.36 10.59
C GLU A 71 31.26 -10.09 11.26
N THR A 72 30.11 -9.61 10.82
CA THR A 72 29.53 -8.36 11.32
C THR A 72 29.06 -8.48 12.78
N ASP A 73 29.55 -7.57 13.63
CA ASP A 73 29.00 -7.39 14.97
C ASP A 73 27.62 -6.75 14.89
N LEU A 74 26.59 -7.60 14.87
CA LEU A 74 25.19 -7.18 14.83
C LEU A 74 24.78 -6.38 16.06
N THR A 75 25.45 -6.53 17.20
CA THR A 75 25.15 -5.75 18.41
C THR A 75 25.53 -4.30 18.17
N ALA A 76 26.72 -4.04 17.67
CA ALA A 76 27.17 -2.70 17.34
C ALA A 76 26.33 -2.04 16.26
N VAL A 77 25.86 -2.79 15.25
CA VAL A 77 24.96 -2.25 14.22
C VAL A 77 23.56 -1.93 14.80
N ARG A 78 22.99 -2.86 15.59
CA ARG A 78 21.68 -2.66 16.22
C ARG A 78 21.64 -1.50 17.21
N GLN A 79 22.75 -1.16 17.87
CA GLN A 79 22.85 0.03 18.70
C GLN A 79 22.62 1.34 17.92
N LYS A 80 22.90 1.35 16.61
CA LYS A 80 22.66 2.51 15.75
C LYS A 80 21.20 2.61 15.30
N MET A 81 20.36 1.61 15.59
CA MET A 81 18.98 1.52 15.13
C MET A 81 18.02 1.35 16.30
N GLY A 82 16.99 2.20 16.39
CA GLY A 82 15.84 1.99 17.25
C GLY A 82 14.74 1.26 16.46
N MET A 83 14.08 0.30 17.09
CA MET A 83 12.92 -0.34 16.49
C MET A 83 11.69 -0.26 17.39
N VAL A 84 10.57 0.16 16.78
CA VAL A 84 9.27 0.29 17.40
C VAL A 84 8.31 -0.67 16.70
N PHE A 85 7.71 -1.57 17.46
CA PHE A 85 6.83 -2.63 16.96
C PHE A 85 5.36 -2.24 17.12
N GLN A 86 4.50 -2.85 16.33
CA GLN A 86 3.05 -2.75 16.43
C GLN A 86 2.53 -3.10 17.85
N SER A 87 3.09 -4.13 18.48
CA SER A 87 2.64 -4.65 19.78
C SER A 87 3.33 -4.01 21.00
N PHE A 88 3.94 -2.84 20.85
CA PHE A 88 4.68 -2.07 21.89
C PHE A 88 5.87 -2.82 22.50
N ASN A 89 5.75 -4.11 22.78
CA ASN A 89 6.75 -5.01 23.36
C ASN A 89 7.36 -4.45 24.67
N LEU A 90 6.53 -3.86 25.53
CA LEU A 90 6.94 -3.41 26.84
C LEU A 90 6.97 -4.57 27.84
N PHE A 91 7.90 -4.53 28.79
CA PHE A 91 7.96 -5.46 29.90
C PHE A 91 6.87 -5.12 30.92
N PRO A 92 5.81 -5.95 31.07
CA PRO A 92 4.64 -5.61 31.89
C PRO A 92 4.96 -5.51 33.38
N HIS A 93 5.95 -6.28 33.84
CA HIS A 93 6.41 -6.30 35.25
C HIS A 93 7.42 -5.21 35.59
N LYS A 94 7.77 -4.33 34.66
CA LYS A 94 8.67 -3.19 34.85
C LYS A 94 7.90 -1.88 34.73
N MET A 95 8.28 -0.90 35.56
CA MET A 95 7.74 0.45 35.43
C MET A 95 8.08 1.07 34.06
N VAL A 96 7.37 2.12 33.68
CA VAL A 96 7.62 2.87 32.44
C VAL A 96 9.07 3.33 32.35
N ALA A 97 9.61 3.95 33.41
CA ALA A 97 11.02 4.37 33.43
C ALA A 97 11.98 3.19 33.31
N GLU A 98 11.71 2.08 33.99
CA GLU A 98 12.55 0.88 33.93
C GLU A 98 12.56 0.24 32.55
N ASN A 99 11.44 0.28 31.80
CA ASN A 99 11.39 -0.14 30.41
C ASN A 99 12.36 0.67 29.52
N VAL A 100 12.48 1.98 29.79
CA VAL A 100 13.39 2.87 29.04
C VAL A 100 14.84 2.73 29.51
N MET A 101 15.07 2.46 30.80
CA MET A 101 16.41 2.24 31.38
C MET A 101 17.07 0.94 30.94
N LEU A 102 16.27 -0.13 30.80
CA LEU A 102 16.77 -1.50 30.62
C LEU A 102 17.80 -1.63 29.48
N PRO A 103 17.52 -1.21 28.23
CA PRO A 103 18.49 -1.36 27.15
C PRO A 103 19.77 -0.53 27.39
N GLN A 104 19.67 0.61 28.07
CA GLN A 104 20.82 1.44 28.37
C GLN A 104 21.77 0.76 29.37
N GLN A 105 21.21 0.08 30.38
CA GLN A 105 21.99 -0.65 31.36
C GLN A 105 22.60 -1.92 30.79
N THR A 106 21.79 -2.69 30.02
CA THR A 106 22.22 -4.02 29.52
C THR A 106 23.15 -3.94 28.32
N VAL A 107 23.02 -2.91 27.47
CA VAL A 107 23.78 -2.79 26.22
C VAL A 107 24.85 -1.71 26.29
N LEU A 108 24.54 -0.55 26.87
CA LEU A 108 25.48 0.57 26.99
C LEU A 108 26.30 0.55 28.28
N GLY A 109 25.94 -0.31 29.25
CA GLY A 109 26.61 -0.41 30.56
C GLY A 109 26.43 0.83 31.45
N ARG A 110 25.40 1.70 31.17
CA ARG A 110 25.12 2.88 31.97
C ARG A 110 24.73 2.50 33.39
N SER A 111 25.18 3.31 34.38
CA SER A 111 24.75 3.16 35.76
C SER A 111 23.23 3.37 35.89
N ALA A 112 22.63 2.89 36.97
CA ALA A 112 21.20 3.07 37.23
C ALA A 112 20.80 4.55 37.28
N LYS A 113 21.67 5.42 37.82
CA LYS A 113 21.43 6.86 37.92
C LYS A 113 21.43 7.49 36.53
N GLU A 114 22.45 7.26 35.72
CA GLU A 114 22.56 7.80 34.34
C GLU A 114 21.41 7.32 33.46
N ALA A 115 21.09 6.02 33.53
CA ALA A 115 19.98 5.44 32.78
C ALA A 115 18.61 6.01 33.17
N TYR A 116 18.42 6.33 34.46
CA TYR A 116 17.20 6.95 34.97
C TYR A 116 17.07 8.39 34.50
N GLU A 117 18.12 9.20 34.63
CA GLU A 117 18.14 10.59 34.17
C GLU A 117 17.84 10.68 32.68
N GLU A 118 18.48 9.83 31.85
CA GLU A 118 18.23 9.73 30.41
C GLU A 118 16.80 9.27 30.14
N ALA A 119 16.29 8.27 30.88
CA ALA A 119 14.92 7.80 30.72
C ALA A 119 13.89 8.92 30.93
N LEU A 120 14.08 9.76 31.93
CA LEU A 120 13.20 10.90 32.16
C LEU A 120 13.26 11.92 31.03
N LEU A 121 14.46 12.20 30.48
CA LEU A 121 14.62 13.08 29.32
C LEU A 121 13.87 12.56 28.11
N GLN A 122 13.99 11.26 27.80
CA GLN A 122 13.31 10.68 26.65
C GLN A 122 11.80 10.57 26.87
N LEU A 123 11.34 10.29 28.11
CA LEU A 123 9.92 10.31 28.45
C LEU A 123 9.33 11.73 28.34
N ALA A 124 10.09 12.77 28.70
CA ALA A 124 9.66 14.15 28.52
C ALA A 124 9.46 14.49 27.03
N LYS A 125 10.37 14.08 26.14
CA LYS A 125 10.25 14.28 24.68
C LYS A 125 8.97 13.67 24.09
N VAL A 126 8.45 12.61 24.70
CA VAL A 126 7.21 11.97 24.26
C VAL A 126 5.99 12.38 25.12
N GLY A 127 6.12 13.43 25.96
CA GLY A 127 5.04 13.97 26.80
C GLY A 127 4.61 13.04 27.94
N LEU A 128 5.55 12.29 28.52
CA LEU A 128 5.31 11.32 29.61
C LEU A 128 6.20 11.51 30.83
N GLU A 129 6.77 12.68 31.05
CA GLU A 129 7.70 12.98 32.15
C GLU A 129 7.15 12.64 33.54
N SER A 130 5.87 12.91 33.82
CA SER A 130 5.22 12.64 35.11
C SER A 130 4.79 11.18 35.30
N ARG A 131 5.04 10.31 34.33
CA ARG A 131 4.48 8.96 34.27
C ARG A 131 5.47 7.83 34.52
N GLY A 132 6.74 8.13 34.80
CA GLY A 132 7.84 7.16 34.91
C GLY A 132 7.64 6.04 35.95
N ARG A 133 6.91 6.31 37.05
CA ARG A 133 6.67 5.37 38.17
C ARG A 133 5.44 4.50 38.01
N LYS A 134 4.79 4.47 36.83
CA LYS A 134 3.59 3.68 36.54
C LYS A 134 3.95 2.44 35.72
N TYR A 135 3.10 1.43 35.77
CA TYR A 135 3.26 0.20 34.96
C TYR A 135 2.57 0.35 33.59
N PRO A 136 3.02 -0.41 32.57
CA PRO A 136 2.42 -0.39 31.25
C PRO A 136 0.92 -0.69 31.23
N GLU A 137 0.44 -1.59 32.10
CA GLU A 137 -0.99 -1.95 32.17
C GLU A 137 -1.89 -0.79 32.57
N GLU A 138 -1.37 0.18 33.31
CA GLU A 138 -2.07 1.39 33.71
C GLU A 138 -2.07 2.47 32.58
N ARG A 139 -1.69 2.14 31.35
CA ARG A 139 -1.49 3.06 30.24
C ARG A 139 -2.41 2.76 29.07
N SER A 140 -2.85 3.83 28.38
CA SER A 140 -3.53 3.71 27.09
C SER A 140 -2.58 3.17 26.02
N GLY A 141 -3.12 2.65 24.91
CA GLY A 141 -2.33 2.18 23.79
C GLY A 141 -1.35 3.23 23.27
N GLY A 142 -1.80 4.47 23.08
CA GLY A 142 -0.94 5.59 22.64
C GLY A 142 0.18 5.94 23.66
N GLN A 143 -0.10 5.84 24.96
CA GLN A 143 0.94 6.00 25.98
C GLN A 143 1.96 4.87 25.95
N LYS A 144 1.52 3.60 25.77
CA LYS A 144 2.43 2.46 25.61
C LYS A 144 3.33 2.62 24.40
N GLN A 145 2.79 3.08 23.28
CA GLN A 145 3.56 3.33 22.05
C GLN A 145 4.59 4.43 22.27
N ARG A 146 4.22 5.52 22.91
CA ARG A 146 5.18 6.60 23.23
C ARG A 146 6.29 6.14 24.19
N VAL A 147 6.00 5.24 25.13
CA VAL A 147 7.05 4.60 25.96
C VAL A 147 7.98 3.73 25.10
N ALA A 148 7.46 2.96 24.13
CA ALA A 148 8.28 2.18 23.22
C ALA A 148 9.18 3.08 22.36
N ILE A 149 8.68 4.22 21.90
CA ILE A 149 9.49 5.24 21.19
C ILE A 149 10.58 5.79 22.11
N ALA A 150 10.25 6.22 23.34
CA ALA A 150 11.22 6.73 24.31
C ALA A 150 12.31 5.71 24.64
N ARG A 151 11.94 4.41 24.76
CA ARG A 151 12.89 3.31 24.98
C ARG A 151 13.89 3.19 23.82
N ALA A 152 13.41 3.30 22.58
CA ALA A 152 14.28 3.26 21.40
C ALA A 152 15.20 4.49 21.35
N LEU A 153 14.66 5.69 21.60
CA LEU A 153 15.41 6.95 21.59
C LEU A 153 16.51 7.02 22.66
N ALA A 154 16.32 6.36 23.82
CA ALA A 154 17.30 6.34 24.90
C ALA A 154 18.64 5.67 24.54
N MET A 155 18.67 4.93 23.41
CA MET A 155 19.89 4.37 22.83
C MET A 155 20.63 5.33 21.89
N HIS A 156 20.10 6.54 21.66
CA HIS A 156 20.61 7.55 20.72
C HIS A 156 20.85 7.00 19.31
N PRO A 157 19.82 6.38 18.69
CA PRO A 157 19.96 5.75 17.39
C PRO A 157 20.16 6.78 16.28
N LYS A 158 20.86 6.37 15.20
CA LYS A 158 20.95 7.12 13.94
C LYS A 158 19.72 6.91 13.06
N ILE A 159 19.04 5.79 13.23
CA ILE A 159 17.92 5.31 12.41
C ILE A 159 16.80 4.85 13.33
N MET A 160 15.57 5.23 13.03
CA MET A 160 14.36 4.68 13.66
C MET A 160 13.56 3.85 12.66
N LEU A 161 13.25 2.62 13.04
CA LEU A 161 12.44 1.69 12.28
C LEU A 161 11.07 1.54 12.98
N PHE A 162 9.99 1.81 12.26
CA PHE A 162 8.63 1.71 12.77
C PHE A 162 7.85 0.64 12.00
N ASP A 163 7.43 -0.42 12.68
CA ASP A 163 6.60 -1.50 12.11
C ASP A 163 5.16 -1.29 12.58
N GLU A 164 4.36 -0.63 11.73
CA GLU A 164 2.94 -0.30 11.96
C GLU A 164 2.67 0.43 13.31
N PRO A 165 3.26 1.59 13.56
CA PRO A 165 3.27 2.23 14.87
C PRO A 165 1.89 2.69 15.37
N THR A 166 0.88 2.75 14.52
CA THR A 166 -0.47 3.25 14.86
C THR A 166 -1.57 2.18 14.76
N SER A 167 -1.28 1.00 14.20
CA SER A 167 -2.30 -0.01 13.87
C SER A 167 -3.01 -0.65 15.07
N ALA A 168 -2.35 -0.66 16.23
CA ALA A 168 -2.92 -1.19 17.49
C ALA A 168 -3.55 -0.10 18.36
N LEU A 169 -3.79 1.12 17.82
CA LEU A 169 -4.28 2.28 18.57
C LEU A 169 -5.71 2.64 18.15
N ASP A 170 -6.48 3.11 19.14
CA ASP A 170 -7.75 3.78 18.86
C ASP A 170 -7.50 5.10 18.11
N PRO A 171 -8.39 5.50 17.19
CA PRO A 171 -8.23 6.70 16.37
C PRO A 171 -7.93 7.99 17.18
N ALA A 172 -8.52 8.11 18.39
CA ALA A 172 -8.29 9.25 19.28
C ALA A 172 -6.83 9.33 19.81
N MET A 173 -6.13 8.19 19.84
CA MET A 173 -4.75 8.12 20.36
C MET A 173 -3.68 8.24 19.27
N VAL A 174 -4.07 8.05 18.02
CA VAL A 174 -3.15 8.12 16.86
C VAL A 174 -2.50 9.50 16.77
N SER A 175 -3.27 10.58 16.98
CA SER A 175 -2.79 11.96 16.87
C SER A 175 -1.61 12.29 17.83
N GLU A 176 -1.63 11.72 19.04
CA GLU A 176 -0.55 11.93 20.03
C GLU A 176 0.76 11.27 19.57
N VAL A 177 0.68 10.05 18.99
CA VAL A 177 1.86 9.35 18.47
C VAL A 177 2.38 10.02 17.20
N LEU A 178 1.49 10.48 16.31
CA LEU A 178 1.85 11.24 15.11
C LEU A 178 2.58 12.54 15.46
N SER A 179 2.14 13.25 16.51
CA SER A 179 2.85 14.46 16.97
C SER A 179 4.30 14.17 17.35
N VAL A 180 4.52 13.12 18.14
CA VAL A 180 5.89 12.69 18.51
C VAL A 180 6.71 12.31 17.27
N MET A 181 6.13 11.55 16.35
CA MET A 181 6.84 11.15 15.12
C MET A 181 7.19 12.36 14.24
N ARG A 182 6.31 13.37 14.18
CA ARG A 182 6.56 14.63 13.46
C ARG A 182 7.74 15.40 14.07
N ASP A 183 7.80 15.49 15.41
CA ASP A 183 8.90 16.14 16.09
C ASP A 183 10.24 15.42 15.84
N LEU A 184 10.21 14.08 15.78
CA LEU A 184 11.39 13.27 15.42
C LEU A 184 11.83 13.50 13.97
N ALA A 185 10.91 13.52 13.01
CA ALA A 185 11.18 13.85 11.61
C ALA A 185 11.81 15.25 11.50
N GLY A 186 11.23 16.24 12.16
CA GLY A 186 11.76 17.63 12.20
C GLY A 186 13.14 17.75 12.84
N SER A 187 13.57 16.79 13.65
CA SER A 187 14.93 16.76 14.24
C SER A 187 16.01 16.25 13.27
N GLY A 188 15.65 15.80 12.07
CA GLY A 188 16.57 15.23 11.08
C GLY A 188 16.99 13.78 11.37
N LEU A 189 16.21 13.07 12.17
CA LEU A 189 16.41 11.64 12.41
C LEU A 189 15.95 10.83 11.20
N THR A 190 16.80 9.91 10.73
CA THR A 190 16.44 9.02 9.63
C THR A 190 15.37 8.03 10.10
N MET A 191 14.27 7.92 9.36
CA MET A 191 13.14 7.08 9.75
C MET A 191 12.65 6.21 8.59
N LEU A 192 12.42 4.92 8.86
CA LEU A 192 11.68 4.02 7.97
C LEU A 192 10.40 3.60 8.68
N ILE A 193 9.28 3.77 8.00
CA ILE A 193 7.95 3.58 8.58
C ILE A 193 7.13 2.64 7.70
N VAL A 194 6.89 1.42 8.16
CA VAL A 194 5.87 0.55 7.57
C VAL A 194 4.51 0.96 8.13
N THR A 195 3.57 1.28 7.25
CA THR A 195 2.24 1.73 7.70
C THR A 195 1.12 1.43 6.70
N HIS A 196 -0.09 1.25 7.23
CA HIS A 196 -1.36 1.28 6.50
C HIS A 196 -2.10 2.62 6.65
N ASP A 197 -1.57 3.53 7.45
CA ASP A 197 -2.13 4.88 7.61
C ASP A 197 -1.57 5.78 6.50
N MET A 198 -2.39 6.00 5.45
CA MET A 198 -2.01 6.85 4.31
C MET A 198 -1.81 8.31 4.70
N ARG A 199 -2.51 8.77 5.76
CA ARG A 199 -2.35 10.13 6.27
C ARG A 199 -0.97 10.28 6.92
N LEU A 200 -0.54 9.30 7.74
CA LEU A 200 0.79 9.28 8.32
C LEU A 200 1.88 9.32 7.23
N ALA A 201 1.76 8.43 6.23
CA ALA A 201 2.72 8.38 5.14
C ALA A 201 2.78 9.70 4.35
N ARG A 202 1.62 10.34 4.10
CA ARG A 202 1.53 11.61 3.37
C ARG A 202 2.12 12.78 4.16
N GLU A 203 1.87 12.85 5.48
CA GLU A 203 2.25 14.00 6.31
C GLU A 203 3.71 13.99 6.77
N LEU A 204 4.32 12.80 6.91
CA LEU A 204 5.63 12.69 7.54
C LEU A 204 6.76 12.37 6.57
N SER A 205 6.47 11.80 5.39
CA SER A 205 7.53 11.24 4.56
C SER A 205 8.09 12.22 3.54
N ASP A 206 9.39 12.17 3.34
CA ASP A 206 10.06 12.79 2.20
C ASP A 206 9.86 11.94 0.93
N ARG A 207 9.79 10.60 1.11
CA ARG A 207 9.60 9.62 0.04
C ARG A 207 8.71 8.45 0.50
N VAL A 208 7.91 7.95 -0.42
CA VAL A 208 7.03 6.81 -0.21
C VAL A 208 7.43 5.68 -1.16
N LEU A 209 7.59 4.47 -0.62
CA LEU A 209 7.82 3.25 -1.37
C LEU A 209 6.54 2.43 -1.37
N TYR A 210 5.96 2.20 -2.54
CA TYR A 210 4.86 1.27 -2.69
C TYR A 210 5.41 -0.12 -2.99
N MET A 211 5.16 -1.08 -2.10
CA MET A 211 5.59 -2.47 -2.23
C MET A 211 4.45 -3.37 -2.66
N ASP A 212 4.68 -4.11 -3.72
CA ASP A 212 3.78 -5.15 -4.20
C ASP A 212 4.58 -6.29 -4.87
N GLN A 213 3.98 -7.47 -5.02
CA GLN A 213 4.55 -8.65 -5.70
C GLN A 213 5.96 -9.05 -5.23
N GLY A 214 6.35 -8.64 -4.02
CA GLY A 214 7.65 -8.97 -3.41
C GLY A 214 8.79 -8.02 -3.78
N GLY A 215 8.50 -6.84 -4.30
CA GLY A 215 9.46 -5.79 -4.64
C GLY A 215 8.94 -4.39 -4.37
N ILE A 216 9.76 -3.38 -4.63
CA ILE A 216 9.33 -1.99 -4.70
C ILE A 216 8.76 -1.80 -6.10
N TYR A 217 7.44 -1.60 -6.20
CA TYR A 217 6.75 -1.44 -7.47
C TYR A 217 6.81 0.00 -7.98
N GLU A 218 6.70 0.96 -7.05
CA GLU A 218 6.79 2.39 -7.36
C GLU A 218 7.36 3.15 -6.17
N GLU A 219 8.13 4.20 -6.43
CA GLU A 219 8.62 5.13 -5.42
C GLU A 219 8.53 6.58 -5.91
N GLY A 220 8.30 7.50 -4.98
CA GLY A 220 8.18 8.92 -5.29
C GLY A 220 7.92 9.76 -4.06
N THR A 221 7.73 11.07 -4.27
CA THR A 221 7.27 11.97 -3.21
C THR A 221 5.84 11.61 -2.79
N PRO A 222 5.39 12.02 -1.59
CA PRO A 222 3.99 11.81 -1.20
C PRO A 222 2.99 12.32 -2.24
N GLU A 223 3.23 13.48 -2.85
CA GLU A 223 2.36 14.04 -3.88
C GLU A 223 2.29 13.13 -5.10
N GLN A 224 3.43 12.62 -5.58
CA GLN A 224 3.46 11.71 -6.72
C GLN A 224 2.68 10.42 -6.45
N ILE A 225 2.93 9.78 -5.31
CA ILE A 225 2.33 8.48 -4.99
C ILE A 225 0.83 8.59 -4.65
N PHE A 226 0.40 9.67 -3.97
CA PHE A 226 -0.98 9.78 -3.50
C PHE A 226 -1.91 10.56 -4.43
N GLU A 227 -1.38 11.41 -5.32
CA GLU A 227 -2.18 12.26 -6.21
C GLU A 227 -2.08 11.84 -7.66
N ASP A 228 -0.89 11.45 -8.14
CA ASP A 228 -0.65 11.05 -9.53
C ASP A 228 0.27 9.81 -9.64
N PRO A 229 -0.10 8.67 -9.04
CA PRO A 229 0.69 7.45 -9.17
C PRO A 229 0.75 6.99 -10.62
N GLN A 230 1.93 6.62 -11.09
CA GLN A 230 2.16 6.18 -12.46
C GLN A 230 1.89 4.68 -12.62
N GLY A 231 2.17 3.90 -11.56
CA GLY A 231 1.96 2.47 -11.55
C GLY A 231 0.49 2.08 -11.43
N MET A 232 0.02 1.14 -12.22
CA MET A 232 -1.37 0.68 -12.18
C MET A 232 -1.73 0.06 -10.81
N LEU A 233 -0.84 -0.76 -10.22
CA LEU A 233 -1.08 -1.36 -8.91
C LEU A 233 -1.10 -0.30 -7.79
N THR A 234 -0.26 0.72 -7.87
CA THR A 234 -0.27 1.85 -6.94
C THR A 234 -1.59 2.60 -7.02
N ARG A 235 -2.07 2.91 -8.23
CA ARG A 235 -3.39 3.54 -8.45
C ARG A 235 -4.51 2.75 -7.82
N HIS A 236 -4.56 1.45 -8.07
CA HIS A 236 -5.59 0.56 -7.51
C HIS A 236 -5.57 0.58 -5.99
N PHE A 237 -4.37 0.55 -5.40
CA PHE A 237 -4.20 0.56 -3.96
C PHE A 237 -4.58 1.92 -3.33
N ILE A 238 -4.08 3.03 -3.86
CA ILE A 238 -4.28 4.38 -3.32
C ILE A 238 -5.73 4.83 -3.46
N PHE A 239 -6.30 4.67 -4.65
CA PHE A 239 -7.67 5.10 -4.93
C PHE A 239 -8.71 4.04 -4.55
N ARG A 240 -8.26 2.92 -3.94
CA ARG A 240 -9.11 1.79 -3.60
C ARG A 240 -9.96 1.32 -4.78
N ILE A 241 -9.38 1.40 -5.97
CA ILE A 241 -10.02 0.92 -7.18
C ILE A 241 -10.06 -0.60 -7.06
N ARG A 242 -11.27 -1.13 -7.18
CA ARG A 242 -11.50 -2.58 -7.22
C ARG A 242 -11.84 -2.94 -8.65
N SER A 243 -11.23 -3.99 -9.17
CA SER A 243 -11.46 -4.45 -10.52
C SER A 243 -12.25 -5.75 -10.51
N TRP A 244 -13.17 -5.84 -11.45
CA TRP A 244 -13.74 -7.09 -11.93
C TRP A 244 -13.06 -7.40 -13.26
N GLU A 245 -12.64 -8.63 -13.44
CA GLU A 245 -11.98 -9.10 -14.63
C GLU A 245 -12.65 -10.36 -15.12
N HIS A 246 -12.83 -10.47 -16.43
CA HIS A 246 -13.39 -11.63 -17.05
C HIS A 246 -12.76 -11.84 -18.43
N GLU A 247 -12.33 -13.06 -18.68
CA GLU A 247 -11.82 -13.50 -19.97
C GLU A 247 -12.82 -14.47 -20.58
N PHE A 248 -13.18 -14.27 -21.86
CA PHE A 248 -14.09 -15.16 -22.55
C PHE A 248 -13.72 -15.32 -24.02
N THR A 249 -14.13 -16.46 -24.58
CA THR A 249 -14.04 -16.77 -26.01
C THR A 249 -15.45 -16.95 -26.58
N TYR A 250 -15.61 -16.78 -27.88
CA TYR A 250 -16.89 -17.01 -28.53
C TYR A 250 -17.39 -18.45 -28.33
N GLY A 251 -16.46 -19.42 -28.27
CA GLY A 251 -16.74 -20.84 -28.05
C GLY A 251 -17.21 -21.19 -26.63
N SER A 252 -16.79 -20.44 -25.61
CA SER A 252 -17.13 -20.73 -24.20
C SER A 252 -18.60 -20.50 -23.86
N LYS A 253 -19.28 -19.59 -24.59
CA LYS A 253 -20.68 -19.19 -24.39
C LYS A 253 -21.06 -18.87 -22.95
N ASP A 254 -20.10 -18.53 -22.10
CA ASP A 254 -20.31 -18.27 -20.65
C ASP A 254 -20.73 -16.81 -20.38
N PHE A 255 -21.59 -16.29 -21.25
CA PHE A 255 -22.12 -14.93 -21.12
C PHE A 255 -22.94 -14.75 -19.83
N VAL A 256 -23.77 -15.76 -19.47
CA VAL A 256 -24.58 -15.70 -18.25
C VAL A 256 -23.70 -15.72 -17.00
N GLY A 257 -22.64 -16.56 -17.00
CA GLY A 257 -21.66 -16.59 -15.90
C GLY A 257 -20.91 -15.27 -15.77
N MET A 258 -20.55 -14.64 -16.89
CA MET A 258 -19.91 -13.34 -16.93
C MET A 258 -20.80 -12.26 -16.26
N LEU A 259 -22.05 -12.10 -16.68
CA LEU A 259 -22.98 -11.14 -16.08
C LEU A 259 -23.25 -11.45 -14.61
N GLY A 260 -23.41 -12.72 -14.23
CA GLY A 260 -23.57 -13.14 -12.85
C GLY A 260 -22.38 -12.77 -11.97
N SER A 261 -21.13 -12.93 -12.50
CA SER A 261 -19.91 -12.54 -11.79
C SER A 261 -19.77 -11.02 -11.65
N LEU A 262 -20.16 -10.27 -12.69
CA LEU A 262 -20.20 -8.79 -12.67
C LEU A 262 -21.19 -8.29 -11.62
N ASN A 263 -22.42 -8.82 -11.62
CA ASN A 263 -23.45 -8.49 -10.63
C ASN A 263 -22.95 -8.74 -9.20
N ALA A 264 -22.39 -9.93 -8.94
CA ALA A 264 -21.82 -10.26 -7.65
C ALA A 264 -20.66 -9.32 -7.24
N PHE A 265 -19.84 -8.87 -8.19
CA PHE A 265 -18.81 -7.86 -7.96
C PHE A 265 -19.46 -6.53 -7.55
N CYS A 266 -20.40 -6.00 -8.31
CA CYS A 266 -21.07 -4.73 -8.04
C CYS A 266 -21.74 -4.72 -6.65
N HIS A 267 -22.43 -5.80 -6.28
CA HIS A 267 -23.03 -5.93 -4.95
C HIS A 267 -22.00 -5.97 -3.82
N ARG A 268 -20.86 -6.67 -3.99
CA ARG A 268 -19.78 -6.67 -3.03
C ARG A 268 -19.12 -5.29 -2.84
N GLN A 269 -19.25 -4.40 -3.83
CA GLN A 269 -18.77 -3.02 -3.78
C GLN A 269 -19.82 -2.07 -3.13
N PHE A 270 -20.97 -2.56 -2.69
CA PHE A 270 -22.07 -1.74 -2.17
C PHE A 270 -22.49 -0.64 -3.16
N MET A 271 -22.48 -0.97 -4.44
CA MET A 271 -22.94 -0.06 -5.49
C MET A 271 -24.43 0.20 -5.38
N ASP A 272 -24.84 1.41 -5.77
CA ASP A 272 -26.24 1.76 -5.94
C ASP A 272 -26.92 0.82 -6.95
N PRO A 273 -28.16 0.35 -6.72
CA PRO A 273 -28.87 -0.55 -7.63
C PRO A 273 -28.95 -0.03 -9.07
N LYS A 274 -29.03 1.29 -9.26
CA LYS A 274 -29.01 1.89 -10.60
C LYS A 274 -27.64 1.76 -11.25
N ALA A 275 -26.57 1.99 -10.50
CA ALA A 275 -25.20 1.81 -10.98
C ALA A 275 -24.92 0.36 -11.36
N VAL A 276 -25.45 -0.61 -10.60
CA VAL A 276 -25.37 -2.05 -10.94
C VAL A 276 -26.03 -2.30 -12.29
N ASN A 277 -27.27 -1.83 -12.47
CA ASN A 277 -28.01 -1.99 -13.72
C ASN A 277 -27.33 -1.30 -14.90
N ASP A 278 -26.76 -0.11 -14.70
CA ASP A 278 -26.05 0.62 -15.76
C ASP A 278 -24.75 -0.13 -16.16
N CYS A 279 -24.06 -0.78 -15.21
CA CYS A 279 -22.90 -1.64 -15.47
C CYS A 279 -23.28 -2.89 -16.27
N GLU A 280 -24.33 -3.61 -15.82
CA GLU A 280 -24.80 -4.81 -16.50
C GLU A 280 -25.22 -4.49 -17.94
N LEU A 281 -26.03 -3.45 -18.11
CA LEU A 281 -26.51 -3.02 -19.43
C LEU A 281 -25.34 -2.60 -20.33
N ALA A 282 -24.34 -1.88 -19.78
CA ALA A 282 -23.17 -1.46 -20.54
C ALA A 282 -22.36 -2.64 -21.04
N VAL A 283 -22.11 -3.63 -20.18
CA VAL A 283 -21.33 -4.84 -20.55
C VAL A 283 -22.14 -5.74 -21.48
N GLU A 284 -23.44 -5.95 -21.19
CA GLU A 284 -24.32 -6.76 -22.04
C GLU A 284 -24.38 -6.21 -23.46
N GLU A 285 -24.71 -4.94 -23.62
CA GLU A 285 -24.82 -4.30 -24.94
C GLU A 285 -23.49 -4.23 -25.68
N LEU A 286 -22.38 -3.90 -24.98
CA LEU A 286 -21.08 -3.87 -25.59
C LEU A 286 -20.65 -5.25 -26.13
N VAL A 287 -20.87 -6.29 -25.31
CA VAL A 287 -20.50 -7.65 -25.70
C VAL A 287 -21.40 -8.16 -26.83
N THR A 288 -22.70 -8.01 -26.71
CA THR A 288 -23.65 -8.57 -27.69
C THR A 288 -23.64 -7.85 -29.02
N SER A 289 -23.57 -6.51 -29.00
CA SER A 289 -23.67 -5.70 -30.20
C SER A 289 -22.35 -5.46 -30.93
N ARG A 290 -21.21 -5.46 -30.20
CA ARG A 290 -19.91 -5.12 -30.78
C ARG A 290 -18.86 -6.21 -30.71
N LEU A 291 -18.75 -6.93 -29.59
CA LEU A 291 -17.69 -7.93 -29.43
C LEU A 291 -18.05 -9.28 -30.07
N LEU A 292 -19.27 -9.80 -29.85
CA LEU A 292 -19.67 -11.09 -30.37
C LEU A 292 -19.62 -11.17 -31.92
N PRO A 293 -20.01 -10.15 -32.70
CA PRO A 293 -19.85 -10.18 -34.15
C PRO A 293 -18.40 -10.40 -34.57
N VAL A 294 -17.46 -9.65 -34.00
CA VAL A 294 -16.02 -9.77 -34.29
C VAL A 294 -15.46 -11.13 -33.81
N MET A 295 -15.81 -11.54 -32.60
CA MET A 295 -15.35 -12.82 -32.03
C MET A 295 -15.87 -14.03 -32.77
N ARG A 296 -16.98 -13.91 -33.51
CA ARG A 296 -17.51 -14.98 -34.31
C ARG A 296 -16.54 -15.42 -35.42
N GLU A 297 -15.74 -14.49 -35.92
CA GLU A 297 -14.71 -14.76 -36.94
C GLU A 297 -13.42 -15.32 -36.30
N HIS A 298 -13.25 -15.13 -34.99
CA HIS A 298 -12.09 -15.59 -34.21
C HIS A 298 -12.52 -16.37 -32.95
N PRO A 299 -13.19 -17.53 -33.08
CA PRO A 299 -13.93 -18.19 -32.00
C PRO A 299 -13.06 -18.68 -30.83
N ASP A 300 -11.79 -18.97 -31.06
CA ASP A 300 -10.85 -19.46 -30.05
C ASP A 300 -9.97 -18.35 -29.42
N THR A 301 -10.13 -17.11 -29.90
CA THR A 301 -9.35 -16.00 -29.40
C THR A 301 -10.05 -15.38 -28.20
N ALA A 302 -9.32 -15.24 -27.09
CA ALA A 302 -9.85 -14.66 -25.87
C ALA A 302 -9.93 -13.13 -25.95
N VAL A 303 -11.01 -12.58 -25.39
CA VAL A 303 -11.19 -11.16 -25.11
C VAL A 303 -11.20 -10.97 -23.61
N HIS A 304 -10.46 -9.98 -23.13
CA HIS A 304 -10.41 -9.64 -21.71
C HIS A 304 -11.20 -8.36 -21.44
N LEU A 305 -12.14 -8.46 -20.50
CA LEU A 305 -12.93 -7.34 -19.98
C LEU A 305 -12.51 -7.04 -18.57
N SER A 306 -12.34 -5.78 -18.21
CA SER A 306 -12.21 -5.36 -16.83
C SER A 306 -13.07 -4.14 -16.52
N LEU A 307 -13.76 -4.18 -15.37
CA LEU A 307 -14.47 -3.04 -14.81
C LEU A 307 -13.72 -2.53 -13.58
N ASN A 308 -13.19 -1.33 -13.66
CA ASN A 308 -12.54 -0.64 -12.57
C ASN A 308 -13.54 0.30 -11.90
N ALA A 309 -13.76 0.14 -10.60
CA ALA A 309 -14.68 0.95 -9.84
C ALA A 309 -13.97 1.60 -8.64
N GLY A 310 -14.12 2.91 -8.48
CA GLY A 310 -13.72 3.64 -7.28
C GLY A 310 -14.64 3.35 -6.09
N GLU A 311 -14.44 4.07 -5.00
CA GLU A 311 -15.20 3.87 -3.76
C GLU A 311 -16.71 3.98 -4.00
N ARG A 312 -17.50 2.97 -3.60
CA ARG A 312 -18.95 2.86 -3.78
C ARG A 312 -19.43 2.96 -5.24
N GLY A 313 -18.59 2.51 -6.19
CA GLY A 313 -18.96 2.50 -7.61
C GLY A 313 -18.90 3.86 -8.31
N LYS A 314 -18.15 4.81 -7.76
CA LYS A 314 -17.82 6.06 -8.47
C LYS A 314 -16.70 5.83 -9.47
N ASP A 315 -16.63 6.71 -10.49
CA ASP A 315 -15.57 6.70 -11.52
C ASP A 315 -15.37 5.31 -12.17
N MET A 316 -16.47 4.65 -12.53
CA MET A 316 -16.42 3.33 -13.13
C MET A 316 -15.88 3.38 -14.56
N LYS A 317 -14.83 2.61 -14.82
CA LYS A 317 -14.19 2.49 -16.13
C LYS A 317 -14.24 1.06 -16.61
N LEU A 318 -14.87 0.84 -17.74
CA LEU A 318 -14.88 -0.43 -18.45
C LEU A 318 -13.74 -0.43 -19.46
N VAL A 319 -12.88 -1.44 -19.36
CA VAL A 319 -11.74 -1.62 -20.27
C VAL A 319 -11.96 -2.92 -21.05
N VAL A 320 -11.77 -2.84 -22.35
CA VAL A 320 -11.88 -3.96 -23.27
C VAL A 320 -10.53 -4.16 -23.94
N ASP A 321 -9.89 -5.29 -23.68
CA ASP A 321 -8.60 -5.66 -24.28
C ASP A 321 -8.81 -6.65 -25.43
N LEU A 322 -8.51 -6.20 -26.63
CA LEU A 322 -8.64 -6.92 -27.87
C LEU A 322 -7.29 -7.19 -28.55
N ARG A 323 -6.18 -6.95 -27.85
CA ARG A 323 -4.85 -7.11 -28.47
C ARG A 323 -4.63 -8.48 -29.10
N ALA A 324 -5.22 -9.53 -28.52
CA ALA A 324 -5.15 -10.87 -29.08
C ALA A 324 -5.86 -11.00 -30.43
N ILE A 325 -7.01 -10.30 -30.62
CA ILE A 325 -7.72 -10.25 -31.91
C ILE A 325 -7.01 -9.30 -32.86
N SER A 326 -6.64 -8.11 -32.43
CA SER A 326 -5.97 -7.09 -33.25
C SER A 326 -4.62 -7.57 -33.81
N ALA A 327 -3.95 -8.50 -33.11
CA ALA A 327 -2.73 -9.14 -33.60
C ALA A 327 -2.97 -10.08 -34.81
N ILE A 328 -4.20 -10.59 -34.95
CA ILE A 328 -4.60 -11.51 -36.04
C ILE A 328 -5.28 -10.72 -37.15
N ASP A 329 -6.13 -9.78 -36.82
CA ASP A 329 -6.93 -8.97 -37.76
C ASP A 329 -6.92 -7.49 -37.35
N ALA A 330 -6.12 -6.67 -38.04
CA ALA A 330 -6.06 -5.23 -37.85
C ALA A 330 -7.34 -4.49 -38.30
N GLY A 331 -8.27 -5.17 -39.00
CA GLY A 331 -9.59 -4.64 -39.38
C GLY A 331 -10.63 -4.72 -38.27
N ALA A 332 -10.50 -5.65 -37.35
CA ALA A 332 -11.42 -5.90 -36.22
C ALA A 332 -11.64 -4.66 -35.35
N GLU A 333 -10.62 -3.84 -35.20
CA GLU A 333 -10.69 -2.59 -34.44
C GLU A 333 -11.73 -1.61 -34.99
N ARG A 334 -11.90 -1.54 -36.31
CA ARG A 334 -12.86 -0.62 -36.95
C ARG A 334 -14.30 -1.07 -36.74
N GLU A 335 -14.55 -2.36 -36.75
CA GLU A 335 -15.90 -2.91 -36.54
C GLU A 335 -16.41 -2.65 -35.11
N ILE A 336 -15.52 -2.66 -34.13
CA ILE A 336 -15.87 -2.39 -32.71
C ILE A 336 -16.05 -0.89 -32.45
N THR A 337 -15.35 -0.04 -33.19
CA THR A 337 -15.38 1.42 -33.01
C THR A 337 -16.40 2.11 -33.87
N ASP A 338 -16.70 1.58 -35.04
CA ASP A 338 -17.73 2.12 -35.93
C ASP A 338 -19.13 1.73 -35.41
N LYS A 339 -20.13 2.54 -35.81
CA LYS A 339 -21.52 2.38 -35.36
C LYS A 339 -22.01 0.94 -35.52
N GLY A 340 -22.56 0.40 -34.42
CA GLY A 340 -23.17 -0.91 -34.40
C GLY A 340 -24.31 -1.05 -35.41
N THR A 341 -24.68 -2.29 -35.72
CA THR A 341 -25.69 -2.63 -36.72
C THR A 341 -27.12 -2.33 -36.28
N ASP A 342 -27.34 -1.96 -34.99
CA ASP A 342 -28.65 -1.71 -34.41
C ASP A 342 -28.72 -0.32 -33.76
N GLU A 343 -29.62 0.55 -34.24
CA GLU A 343 -29.85 1.90 -33.70
C GLU A 343 -30.24 1.89 -32.24
N MET A 344 -30.89 0.84 -31.74
CA MET A 344 -31.32 0.73 -30.35
C MET A 344 -30.13 0.45 -29.42
N SER A 345 -29.24 -0.46 -29.79
CA SER A 345 -28.00 -0.73 -29.04
C SER A 345 -27.09 0.52 -28.99
N GLU A 346 -26.97 1.27 -30.07
CA GLU A 346 -26.23 2.53 -30.09
C GLU A 346 -26.84 3.59 -29.15
N ALA A 347 -28.15 3.69 -29.12
CA ALA A 347 -28.85 4.59 -28.18
C ALA A 347 -28.61 4.18 -26.72
N ILE A 348 -28.61 2.89 -26.41
CA ILE A 348 -28.33 2.34 -25.06
C ILE A 348 -26.88 2.63 -24.68
N LEU A 349 -25.92 2.22 -25.53
CA LEU A 349 -24.51 2.46 -25.26
C LEU A 349 -24.19 3.93 -25.10
N GLY A 350 -24.71 4.79 -25.96
CA GLY A 350 -24.56 6.26 -25.85
C GLY A 350 -25.14 6.86 -24.58
N ARG A 351 -26.13 6.18 -23.93
CA ARG A 351 -26.69 6.59 -22.67
C ARG A 351 -25.83 6.19 -21.47
N VAL A 352 -25.25 4.98 -21.47
CA VAL A 352 -24.55 4.40 -20.32
C VAL A 352 -23.04 4.53 -20.40
N LEU A 353 -22.46 4.68 -21.59
CA LEU A 353 -21.03 4.77 -21.81
C LEU A 353 -20.59 6.10 -22.41
N THR A 354 -19.41 6.54 -22.05
CA THR A 354 -18.66 7.61 -22.76
C THR A 354 -17.28 7.05 -23.11
N ARG A 355 -16.91 7.06 -24.39
CA ARG A 355 -15.59 6.63 -24.82
C ARG A 355 -14.54 7.58 -24.29
N MET A 356 -13.46 7.03 -23.77
CA MET A 356 -12.28 7.74 -23.30
C MET A 356 -11.14 7.61 -24.32
N ALA A 357 -10.02 8.28 -24.07
CA ALA A 357 -8.80 8.05 -24.84
C ALA A 357 -8.28 6.63 -24.58
N ASP A 358 -7.91 5.93 -25.66
CA ASP A 358 -7.40 4.58 -25.58
C ASP A 358 -5.99 4.59 -24.96
N PRO A 359 -5.72 3.79 -23.94
CA PRO A 359 -4.42 3.78 -23.27
C PRO A 359 -3.32 3.18 -24.16
N GLU A 360 -3.66 2.19 -24.96
CA GLU A 360 -2.75 1.47 -25.88
C GLU A 360 -3.54 0.99 -27.12
N PRO A 361 -2.88 0.74 -28.26
CA PRO A 361 -3.53 0.12 -29.42
C PRO A 361 -4.16 -1.23 -29.05
N GLY A 362 -5.40 -1.47 -29.45
CA GLY A 362 -6.17 -2.68 -29.15
C GLY A 362 -6.77 -2.72 -27.74
N VAL A 363 -6.62 -1.67 -26.93
CA VAL A 363 -7.24 -1.53 -25.61
C VAL A 363 -8.18 -0.34 -25.60
N TYR A 364 -9.47 -0.59 -25.39
CA TYR A 364 -10.53 0.42 -25.42
C TYR A 364 -11.02 0.73 -24.03
N MET A 365 -11.18 2.02 -23.70
CA MET A 365 -11.64 2.47 -22.41
C MET A 365 -12.93 3.27 -22.51
N TYR A 366 -13.87 2.94 -21.65
CA TYR A 366 -15.18 3.60 -21.53
C TYR A 366 -15.44 4.02 -20.11
N GLN A 367 -15.93 5.25 -19.92
CA GLN A 367 -16.47 5.71 -18.64
C GLN A 367 -17.95 5.30 -18.57
N ILE A 368 -18.35 4.60 -17.51
CA ILE A 368 -19.77 4.37 -17.23
C ILE A 368 -20.34 5.65 -16.63
N ARG A 369 -21.40 6.18 -17.23
CA ARG A 369 -22.03 7.42 -16.77
C ARG A 369 -22.75 7.19 -15.46
N GLU A 370 -22.45 7.97 -14.44
CA GLU A 370 -23.29 8.08 -13.27
C GLU A 370 -24.64 8.66 -13.69
N GLY A 371 -25.73 7.95 -13.44
CA GLY A 371 -27.07 8.39 -13.82
C GLY A 371 -27.34 9.81 -13.32
N SER A 372 -27.53 10.75 -14.24
CA SER A 372 -27.83 12.13 -13.95
C SER A 372 -28.97 12.20 -12.92
N LYS A 373 -28.70 12.84 -11.76
CA LYS A 373 -29.76 13.33 -10.89
C LYS A 373 -30.71 14.15 -11.79
N LYS A 374 -31.97 13.73 -11.89
CA LYS A 374 -32.99 14.65 -12.37
C LYS A 374 -32.85 15.91 -11.51
N GLN A 375 -32.60 17.05 -12.15
CA GLN A 375 -32.95 18.34 -11.55
C GLN A 375 -34.40 18.21 -11.13
N GLU A 376 -34.65 18.14 -9.83
CA GLU A 376 -35.98 18.45 -9.30
C GLU A 376 -36.18 19.94 -9.61
N ASP A 377 -36.92 20.18 -10.67
CA ASP A 377 -37.46 21.49 -10.95
C ASP A 377 -38.28 21.95 -9.74
N THR A 378 -37.77 23.01 -9.15
CA THR A 378 -38.48 23.83 -8.15
C THR A 378 -39.83 24.25 -8.74
N ILE A 379 -40.94 23.80 -8.12
CA ILE A 379 -42.22 24.51 -8.11
C ILE A 379 -42.52 24.93 -6.68
#